data_44551c0f48e9e3d851b074ba0143e88d
#
_entry.id   44551c0f48e9e3d851b074ba0143e88d
#
_cell.length_a   1.000
_cell.length_b   1.000
_cell.length_c   1.000
_cell.angle_alpha   90.00
_cell.angle_beta   90.00
_cell.angle_gamma   90.00
#
_symmetry.space_group_name_H-M   'P 1'
#
loop_
_entity.id
_entity.type
_entity.pdbx_description
1 polymer ?
#
loop_
_entity_poly.entity_id
_entity_poly.type
_entity_poly.pdbx_seq_one_letter_code
_entity_poly.pdbx_strand_id
1 'polypeptide(L)'
;MPLGSIILRKLILRKNYLEYKVKRAVTIQDISCFGKCSITVALPIISAMGVECAVIPTAVLSTHTGGFKGWTFRDLSEDIPKITEHWQREGLKFDGVYTGYLGSPDQIALVSDFFDDFSDKGTIKFVDPVMGDNGKLYTGFTPDFASKM
;
A
#
# COMPACT_ATOMS: atom_id res chain seq x y z
N MET A 1 26.46 -18.75 38.44
CA MET A 1 25.07 -18.65 37.94
C MET A 1 24.76 -19.90 37.12
N PRO A 2 23.69 -20.64 37.37
CA PRO A 2 23.44 -21.89 36.66
C PRO A 2 23.00 -21.59 35.21
N LEU A 3 23.61 -22.30 34.26
CA LEU A 3 23.36 -22.20 32.81
C LEU A 3 21.84 -22.31 32.45
N GLY A 4 21.06 -23.02 33.26
CA GLY A 4 19.64 -23.20 33.10
C GLY A 4 18.82 -21.91 33.16
N SER A 5 19.26 -20.90 33.93
CA SER A 5 18.53 -19.63 34.06
C SER A 5 18.65 -18.73 32.81
N ILE A 6 19.76 -18.83 32.10
CA ILE A 6 20.03 -18.07 30.87
C ILE A 6 19.25 -18.66 29.70
N ILE A 7 19.16 -20.00 29.63
CA ILE A 7 18.39 -20.70 28.59
C ILE A 7 16.90 -20.45 28.78
N LEU A 8 16.41 -20.51 30.02
CA LEU A 8 15.01 -20.25 30.33
C LEU A 8 14.60 -18.78 30.02
N ARG A 9 15.46 -17.80 30.36
CA ARG A 9 15.23 -16.39 29.97
C ARG A 9 15.22 -16.19 28.45
N LYS A 10 16.12 -16.82 27.69
CA LYS A 10 16.13 -16.78 26.23
C LYS A 10 14.90 -17.43 25.62
N LEU A 11 14.38 -18.52 26.20
CA LEU A 11 13.15 -19.20 25.77
C LEU A 11 11.91 -18.36 26.09
N ILE A 12 11.84 -17.73 27.26
CA ILE A 12 10.73 -16.85 27.66
C ILE A 12 10.72 -15.58 26.79
N LEU A 13 11.89 -14.98 26.54
CA LEU A 13 11.98 -13.83 25.64
C LEU A 13 11.63 -14.19 24.19
N ARG A 14 12.02 -15.38 23.69
CA ARG A 14 11.58 -15.89 22.38
C ARG A 14 10.09 -16.15 22.33
N LYS A 15 9.48 -16.72 23.38
CA LYS A 15 8.04 -16.98 23.42
C LYS A 15 7.24 -15.68 23.42
N ASN A 16 7.65 -14.68 24.19
CA ASN A 16 7.00 -13.36 24.20
C ASN A 16 7.23 -12.57 22.89
N TYR A 17 8.35 -12.79 22.19
CA TYR A 17 8.62 -12.19 20.87
C TYR A 17 7.82 -12.87 19.76
N LEU A 18 7.47 -14.16 19.90
CA LEU A 18 6.69 -14.93 18.92
C LEU A 18 5.17 -14.69 19.05
N GLU A 19 4.69 -14.09 20.14
CA GLU A 19 3.27 -13.74 20.30
C GLU A 19 2.93 -12.33 19.80
N TYR A 20 3.92 -11.48 19.53
CA TYR A 20 3.66 -10.15 18.94
C TYR A 20 3.61 -10.28 17.42
N LYS A 21 2.43 -10.62 16.92
CA LYS A 21 2.19 -10.64 15.46
C LYS A 21 2.25 -9.19 14.97
N VAL A 22 3.35 -8.85 14.30
CA VAL A 22 3.47 -7.56 13.63
C VAL A 22 2.30 -7.40 12.66
N LYS A 23 1.57 -6.29 12.79
CA LYS A 23 0.50 -5.96 11.85
C LYS A 23 1.08 -5.69 10.48
N ARG A 24 0.38 -6.10 9.43
CA ARG A 24 0.79 -5.92 8.05
C ARG A 24 -0.24 -5.10 7.30
N ALA A 25 0.19 -4.03 6.67
CA ALA A 25 -0.62 -3.24 5.76
C ALA A 25 -0.06 -3.32 4.34
N VAL A 26 -0.90 -3.10 3.36
CA VAL A 26 -0.48 -2.85 1.99
C VAL A 26 -0.90 -1.45 1.59
N THR A 27 -0.02 -0.72 0.90
CA THR A 27 -0.33 0.56 0.27
C THR A 27 -0.34 0.41 -1.24
N ILE A 28 -1.42 0.87 -1.90
CA ILE A 28 -1.65 0.77 -3.34
C ILE A 28 -1.72 2.19 -3.89
N GLN A 29 -0.63 2.69 -4.46
CA GLN A 29 -0.47 4.09 -4.91
C GLN A 29 0.68 4.18 -5.91
N ASP A 30 0.89 5.37 -6.50
CA ASP A 30 2.05 5.64 -7.34
C ASP A 30 3.36 5.80 -6.55
N ILE A 31 4.46 5.65 -7.26
CA ILE A 31 5.80 6.04 -6.82
C ILE A 31 6.15 7.37 -7.50
N SER A 32 6.05 8.46 -6.77
CA SER A 32 6.65 9.72 -7.17
C SER A 32 8.12 9.76 -6.74
N CYS A 33 9.06 9.67 -7.70
CA CYS A 33 10.49 9.61 -7.41
C CYS A 33 11.00 10.85 -6.67
N PHE A 34 10.40 12.01 -6.94
CA PHE A 34 10.69 13.25 -6.24
C PHE A 34 9.40 13.97 -5.85
N GLY A 35 9.38 14.57 -4.63
CA GLY A 35 8.28 15.42 -4.18
C GLY A 35 7.57 14.97 -2.92
N LYS A 36 7.99 13.88 -2.26
CA LYS A 36 7.46 13.39 -0.97
C LYS A 36 5.93 13.24 -0.96
N CYS A 37 5.40 12.41 -1.83
CA CYS A 37 3.99 12.06 -1.84
C CYS A 37 3.79 10.57 -2.15
N SER A 38 2.57 10.09 -2.05
CA SER A 38 2.18 8.71 -2.33
C SER A 38 3.04 7.68 -1.58
N ILE A 39 3.54 6.64 -2.22
CA ILE A 39 4.33 5.58 -1.56
C ILE A 39 5.54 6.13 -0.81
N THR A 40 6.22 7.17 -1.35
CA THR A 40 7.42 7.74 -0.70
C THR A 40 7.14 8.43 0.64
N VAL A 41 5.88 8.67 0.97
CA VAL A 41 5.39 9.15 2.27
C VAL A 41 4.71 8.04 3.05
N ALA A 42 3.79 7.30 2.44
CA ALA A 42 2.99 6.28 3.12
C ALA A 42 3.87 5.17 3.70
N LEU A 43 4.78 4.60 2.91
CA LEU A 43 5.65 3.52 3.32
C LEU A 43 6.50 3.85 4.57
N PRO A 44 7.27 4.95 4.61
CA PRO A 44 8.10 5.25 5.77
C PRO A 44 7.27 5.59 7.01
N ILE A 45 6.12 6.24 6.88
CA ILE A 45 5.25 6.58 8.01
C ILE A 45 4.64 5.31 8.61
N ILE A 46 4.03 4.44 7.81
CA ILE A 46 3.43 3.19 8.25
C ILE A 46 4.50 2.29 8.90
N SER A 47 5.69 2.20 8.29
CA SER A 47 6.79 1.41 8.85
C SER A 47 7.30 1.98 10.17
N ALA A 48 7.39 3.31 10.31
CA ALA A 48 7.80 3.96 11.57
C ALA A 48 6.78 3.73 12.71
N MET A 49 5.53 3.45 12.39
CA MET A 49 4.50 3.06 13.35
C MET A 49 4.58 1.60 13.79
N GLY A 50 5.57 0.83 13.32
CA GLY A 50 5.76 -0.58 13.67
C GLY A 50 4.88 -1.55 12.88
N VAL A 51 4.30 -1.11 11.77
CA VAL A 51 3.51 -1.93 10.85
C VAL A 51 4.37 -2.35 9.66
N GLU A 52 4.38 -3.63 9.33
CA GLU A 52 5.01 -4.11 8.08
C GLU A 52 4.20 -3.57 6.89
N CYS A 53 4.82 -2.75 6.05
CA CYS A 53 4.15 -2.11 4.94
C CYS A 53 4.59 -2.73 3.61
N ALA A 54 3.68 -3.50 2.99
CA ALA A 54 3.82 -3.97 1.62
C ALA A 54 3.37 -2.89 0.62
N VAL A 55 3.82 -2.99 -0.63
CA VAL A 55 3.58 -1.97 -1.65
C VAL A 55 3.10 -2.61 -2.95
N ILE A 56 2.00 -2.10 -3.51
CA ILE A 56 1.61 -2.30 -4.90
C ILE A 56 1.70 -0.95 -5.62
N PRO A 57 2.70 -0.74 -6.48
CA PRO A 57 2.82 0.49 -7.22
C PRO A 57 1.84 0.53 -8.39
N THR A 58 1.06 1.64 -8.50
CA THR A 58 0.12 1.86 -9.61
C THR A 58 0.80 2.52 -10.81
N ALA A 59 1.81 3.31 -10.55
CA ALA A 59 2.61 4.00 -11.56
C ALA A 59 3.97 4.41 -10.99
N VAL A 60 4.91 4.75 -11.88
CA VAL A 60 6.15 5.46 -11.52
C VAL A 60 6.18 6.79 -12.24
N LEU A 61 6.35 7.86 -11.45
CA LEU A 61 6.50 9.23 -11.95
C LEU A 61 7.88 9.77 -11.58
N SER A 62 8.49 10.57 -12.48
CA SER A 62 9.77 11.21 -12.18
C SER A 62 9.65 12.24 -11.03
N THR A 63 8.50 12.93 -10.93
CA THR A 63 8.11 13.81 -9.83
C THR A 63 6.62 13.68 -9.60
N HIS A 64 6.08 14.13 -8.46
CA HIS A 64 4.64 14.35 -8.37
C HIS A 64 4.19 15.44 -9.37
N THR A 65 2.89 15.50 -9.67
CA THR A 65 2.35 16.36 -10.74
C THR A 65 2.15 17.81 -10.30
N GLY A 66 2.05 18.08 -9.01
CA GLY A 66 1.81 19.43 -8.47
C GLY A 66 3.06 20.31 -8.52
N GLY A 67 3.01 21.39 -9.30
CA GLY A 67 4.11 22.38 -9.40
C GLY A 67 5.25 22.00 -10.33
N PHE A 68 5.29 20.78 -10.86
CA PHE A 68 6.28 20.34 -11.84
C PHE A 68 5.69 20.25 -13.24
N LYS A 69 6.53 20.44 -14.27
CA LYS A 69 6.15 20.31 -15.69
C LYS A 69 7.06 19.29 -16.37
N GLY A 70 6.53 18.60 -17.39
CA GLY A 70 7.31 17.66 -18.20
C GLY A 70 7.75 16.39 -17.45
N TRP A 71 7.03 16.02 -16.39
CA TRP A 71 7.25 14.78 -15.65
C TRP A 71 6.98 13.56 -16.53
N THR A 72 7.71 12.47 -16.27
CA THR A 72 7.49 11.19 -16.95
C THR A 72 6.50 10.34 -16.16
N PHE A 73 5.77 9.52 -16.87
CA PHE A 73 4.77 8.61 -16.29
C PHE A 73 4.89 7.22 -16.90
N ARG A 74 5.00 6.23 -16.05
CA ARG A 74 4.92 4.83 -16.43
C ARG A 74 3.77 4.16 -15.68
N ASP A 75 2.75 3.75 -16.40
CA ASP A 75 1.64 2.94 -15.88
C ASP A 75 2.13 1.53 -15.51
N LEU A 76 1.64 0.99 -14.41
CA LEU A 76 1.95 -0.35 -13.91
C LEU A 76 0.70 -1.23 -13.76
N SER A 77 -0.41 -0.88 -14.41
CA SER A 77 -1.66 -1.64 -14.35
C SER A 77 -1.47 -3.12 -14.72
N GLU A 78 -0.61 -3.41 -15.71
CA GLU A 78 -0.33 -4.79 -16.14
C GLU A 78 0.50 -5.60 -15.13
N ASP A 79 1.17 -4.93 -14.19
CA ASP A 79 1.99 -5.58 -13.17
C ASP A 79 1.19 -5.93 -11.92
N ILE A 80 0.12 -5.18 -11.63
CA ILE A 80 -0.73 -5.38 -10.43
C ILE A 80 -1.26 -6.83 -10.34
N PRO A 81 -1.90 -7.40 -11.40
CA PRO A 81 -2.38 -8.77 -11.33
C PRO A 81 -1.26 -9.79 -11.09
N LYS A 82 -0.09 -9.60 -11.67
CA LYS A 82 1.05 -10.51 -11.49
C LYS A 82 1.56 -10.51 -10.06
N ILE A 83 1.58 -9.33 -9.42
CA ILE A 83 1.94 -9.17 -8.01
C ILE A 83 0.89 -9.86 -7.12
N THR A 84 -0.39 -9.58 -7.35
CA THR A 84 -1.48 -10.11 -6.52
C THR A 84 -1.61 -11.63 -6.64
N GLU A 85 -1.54 -12.19 -7.84
CA GLU A 85 -1.50 -13.64 -8.06
C GLU A 85 -0.33 -14.32 -7.36
N HIS A 86 0.85 -13.71 -7.38
CA HIS A 86 2.01 -14.23 -6.64
C HIS A 86 1.73 -14.23 -5.13
N TRP A 87 1.22 -13.14 -4.60
CA TRP A 87 0.92 -13.01 -3.17
C TRP A 87 -0.19 -13.97 -2.71
N GLN A 88 -1.18 -14.25 -3.56
CA GLN A 88 -2.18 -15.29 -3.30
C GLN A 88 -1.55 -16.67 -3.19
N ARG A 89 -0.66 -17.05 -4.12
CA ARG A 89 0.07 -18.33 -4.07
C ARG A 89 0.93 -18.46 -2.81
N GLU A 90 1.51 -17.36 -2.34
CA GLU A 90 2.28 -17.32 -1.09
C GLU A 90 1.41 -17.25 0.18
N GLY A 91 0.08 -17.15 0.03
CA GLY A 91 -0.85 -17.07 1.14
C GLY A 91 -0.71 -15.83 2.00
N LEU A 92 -0.26 -14.70 1.41
CA LEU A 92 -0.09 -13.45 2.13
C LEU A 92 -1.44 -12.89 2.57
N LYS A 93 -1.44 -12.27 3.76
CA LYS A 93 -2.62 -11.63 4.34
C LYS A 93 -2.26 -10.29 4.94
N PHE A 94 -3.23 -9.38 4.94
CA PHE A 94 -3.06 -8.00 5.40
C PHE A 94 -4.11 -7.65 6.45
N ASP A 95 -3.67 -6.95 7.50
CA ASP A 95 -4.55 -6.37 8.52
C ASP A 95 -5.16 -5.04 8.05
N GLY A 96 -4.55 -4.39 7.06
CA GLY A 96 -5.03 -3.15 6.49
C GLY A 96 -4.63 -2.96 5.03
N VAL A 97 -5.49 -2.26 4.28
CA VAL A 97 -5.26 -1.84 2.89
C VAL A 97 -5.48 -0.34 2.81
N TYR A 98 -4.48 0.37 2.30
CA TYR A 98 -4.53 1.82 2.07
C TYR A 98 -4.36 2.12 0.59
N THR A 99 -5.33 2.74 -0.04
CA THR A 99 -5.25 3.18 -1.42
C THR A 99 -5.02 4.69 -1.50
N GLY A 100 -4.30 5.13 -2.53
CA GLY A 100 -4.12 6.53 -2.87
C GLY A 100 -4.40 6.75 -4.35
N TYR A 101 -3.47 7.39 -5.06
CA TYR A 101 -3.64 7.72 -6.47
C TYR A 101 -3.78 6.46 -7.36
N LEU A 102 -4.89 6.41 -8.10
CA LEU A 102 -5.19 5.45 -9.15
C LEU A 102 -5.32 6.20 -10.47
N GLY A 103 -4.53 5.83 -11.46
CA GLY A 103 -4.40 6.59 -12.72
C GLY A 103 -5.49 6.31 -13.76
N SER A 104 -6.30 5.25 -13.58
CA SER A 104 -7.29 4.83 -14.58
C SER A 104 -8.47 4.09 -13.97
N PRO A 105 -9.63 4.02 -14.69
CA PRO A 105 -10.76 3.17 -14.28
C PRO A 105 -10.38 1.69 -14.11
N ASP A 106 -9.45 1.19 -14.92
CA ASP A 106 -8.99 -0.21 -14.84
C ASP A 106 -8.27 -0.48 -13.51
N GLN A 107 -7.50 0.49 -13.01
CA GLN A 107 -6.88 0.37 -11.70
C GLN A 107 -7.89 0.36 -10.56
N ILE A 108 -9.03 1.04 -10.69
CA ILE A 108 -10.13 0.96 -9.72
C ILE A 108 -10.66 -0.48 -9.66
N ALA A 109 -10.88 -1.12 -10.82
CA ALA A 109 -11.32 -2.51 -10.88
C ALA A 109 -10.29 -3.46 -10.23
N LEU A 110 -9.00 -3.33 -10.58
CA LEU A 110 -7.92 -4.12 -10.00
C LEU A 110 -7.81 -3.99 -8.48
N VAL A 111 -8.05 -2.79 -7.94
CA VAL A 111 -8.08 -2.55 -6.49
C VAL A 111 -9.33 -3.16 -5.85
N SER A 112 -10.47 -3.14 -6.53
CA SER A 112 -11.68 -3.83 -6.07
C SER A 112 -11.44 -5.34 -5.96
N ASP A 113 -10.86 -5.95 -6.99
CA ASP A 113 -10.48 -7.37 -6.98
C ASP A 113 -9.50 -7.67 -5.84
N PHE A 114 -8.53 -6.77 -5.60
CA PHE A 114 -7.61 -6.91 -4.48
C PHE A 114 -8.33 -6.91 -3.12
N PHE A 115 -9.33 -6.05 -2.94
CA PHE A 115 -10.13 -6.06 -1.72
C PHE A 115 -10.89 -7.37 -1.52
N ASP A 116 -11.42 -7.97 -2.58
CA ASP A 116 -12.15 -9.24 -2.52
C ASP A 116 -11.21 -10.41 -2.17
N ASP A 117 -10.01 -10.40 -2.74
CA ASP A 117 -9.03 -11.47 -2.58
C ASP A 117 -8.28 -11.44 -1.23
N PHE A 118 -7.97 -10.24 -0.72
CA PHE A 118 -7.05 -10.06 0.42
C PHE A 118 -7.69 -9.48 1.68
N SER A 119 -8.98 -9.15 1.67
CA SER A 119 -9.66 -8.60 2.84
C SER A 119 -10.59 -9.62 3.49
N ASP A 120 -10.65 -9.58 4.82
CA ASP A 120 -11.63 -10.28 5.63
C ASP A 120 -12.38 -9.29 6.54
N LYS A 121 -13.21 -9.82 7.46
CA LYS A 121 -13.99 -8.99 8.40
C LYS A 121 -13.13 -8.14 9.34
N GLY A 122 -11.86 -8.48 9.50
CA GLY A 122 -10.92 -7.77 10.38
C GLY A 122 -10.02 -6.79 9.64
N THR A 123 -10.00 -6.83 8.31
CA THR A 123 -9.13 -5.98 7.50
C THR A 123 -9.66 -4.54 7.44
N ILE A 124 -8.83 -3.59 7.83
CA ILE A 124 -9.14 -2.15 7.72
C ILE A 124 -8.94 -1.72 6.26
N LYS A 125 -10.00 -1.22 5.64
CA LYS A 125 -9.97 -0.64 4.28
C LYS A 125 -9.97 0.87 4.40
N PHE A 126 -8.86 1.52 4.04
CA PHE A 126 -8.73 2.97 4.00
C PHE A 126 -8.57 3.41 2.55
N VAL A 127 -9.62 4.00 1.99
CA VAL A 127 -9.65 4.49 0.62
C VAL A 127 -9.50 6.00 0.64
N ASP A 128 -8.40 6.50 0.06
CA ASP A 128 -8.20 7.92 -0.22
C ASP A 128 -8.52 8.16 -1.71
N PRO A 129 -9.67 8.76 -2.03
CA PRO A 129 -10.09 8.97 -3.40
C PRO A 129 -9.37 10.16 -4.03
N VAL A 130 -8.07 10.01 -4.25
CA VAL A 130 -7.18 11.03 -4.79
C VAL A 130 -7.52 11.34 -6.23
N MET A 131 -8.29 12.41 -6.48
CA MET A 131 -8.77 12.78 -7.81
C MET A 131 -8.72 14.28 -8.11
N GLY A 132 -8.47 15.13 -7.12
CA GLY A 132 -8.46 16.58 -7.34
C GLY A 132 -8.20 17.39 -6.08
N ASP A 133 -7.95 18.68 -6.26
CA ASP A 133 -7.74 19.66 -5.19
C ASP A 133 -8.56 20.93 -5.44
N ASN A 134 -9.02 21.56 -4.35
CA ASN A 134 -9.76 22.83 -4.39
C ASN A 134 -10.95 22.81 -5.35
N GLY A 135 -11.67 21.69 -5.43
CA GLY A 135 -12.84 21.50 -6.29
C GLY A 135 -12.52 21.30 -7.78
N LYS A 136 -11.27 21.08 -8.14
CA LYS A 136 -10.84 20.80 -9.52
C LYS A 136 -10.20 19.43 -9.61
N LEU A 137 -10.64 18.66 -10.61
CA LEU A 137 -10.01 17.37 -10.93
C LEU A 137 -8.60 17.58 -11.44
N TYR A 138 -7.72 16.61 -11.13
CA TYR A 138 -6.39 16.55 -11.72
C TYR A 138 -6.45 16.33 -13.23
N THR A 139 -5.39 16.74 -13.92
CA THR A 139 -5.26 16.54 -15.36
C THR A 139 -5.41 15.07 -15.72
N GLY A 140 -6.31 14.78 -16.67
CA GLY A 140 -6.59 13.42 -17.12
C GLY A 140 -7.79 12.75 -16.42
N PHE A 141 -8.31 13.31 -15.34
CA PHE A 141 -9.52 12.80 -14.69
C PHE A 141 -10.80 13.45 -15.22
N THR A 142 -11.86 12.68 -15.25
CA THR A 142 -13.20 13.09 -15.70
C THR A 142 -14.20 12.94 -14.56
N PRO A 143 -15.39 13.60 -14.64
CA PRO A 143 -16.47 13.36 -13.68
C PRO A 143 -16.90 11.89 -13.61
N ASP A 144 -16.85 11.15 -14.72
CA ASP A 144 -17.15 9.70 -14.76
C ASP A 144 -16.12 8.90 -13.94
N PHE A 145 -14.84 9.25 -14.03
CA PHE A 145 -13.81 8.64 -13.18
C PHE A 145 -14.08 8.90 -11.69
N ALA A 146 -14.40 10.15 -11.33
CA ALA A 146 -14.72 10.50 -9.96
C ALA A 146 -15.94 9.73 -9.42
N SER A 147 -16.94 9.51 -10.28
CA SER A 147 -18.13 8.73 -9.93
C SER A 147 -17.85 7.24 -9.72
N LYS A 148 -16.89 6.68 -10.44
CA LYS A 148 -16.46 5.27 -10.29
C LYS A 148 -15.59 5.07 -9.06
N MET A 149 -14.75 6.05 -8.73
CA MET A 149 -13.90 6.06 -7.54
C MET A 149 -14.71 6.08 -6.25
#